data_bfc65282a8a656876d4dd2e84f8a3e3d
#
_entry.id   bfc65282a8a656876d4dd2e84f8a3e3d
#
_cell.length_a   1.000
_cell.length_b   1.000
_cell.length_c   1.000
_cell.angle_alpha   90.00
_cell.angle_beta   90.00
_cell.angle_gamma   90.00
#
_symmetry.space_group_name_H-M   'P 1'
#
loop_
_entity.id
_entity.type
_entity.pdbx_description
1 polymer ?
#
loop_
_entity_poly.entity_id
_entity_poly.type
_entity_poly.pdbx_seq_one_letter_code
_entity_poly.pdbx_strand_id
1 'polypeptide(L)'
;MLSQKIEKILQEVQKPGRYVGGELNSVIKDKDKVDVRYAFCFPDTYEIGMSHLGMKILYSVVNRLDYAWCERVFAPDVDMEEKMRENDIRLWALESGDPLDEFDMLGFTLQYELSYSNILNMLDLAGIPLYSKDRTELAPLVVAGGPCACNGEPIADFIDIFMLGDGEETTVQLVDLIRKHKKLGSPKIELLREVAQLKGFYVPSFYDVEYNADGTIKSVTNKETAPEKAVKAVVEDMDKVYYPESFVVPSIEVVHDRVTAEIFRGCIRGCRFCQAGFLYRPIREKSPEVVEEQCRTLCESTGYDEISLCSLSTSDYTGLQPLLTSMLKWTTEKNINVALPSLRVDNFSDELMEKLTEVRRSSLTFAPEAGTQRLRDAINKNVTYADVMKTVNMAFSGGWTAVKLYFMIGLPTETLDDVAGIAQLGQQVVDEFYRNPDRPKGKGVQVSISASSFVPKPFTPFQWEPQDTMEQLEEKQKHLYASVTTKKIRISTHLTPTSFLEGVFARGDRRLSKVLELAWKKGCKFDSWDDHFDFEKWMEAFDEAGLDPSFYANRRRDFDEILPWDHLDYGISKKFLMNENKKAHESVTTPHCRIKCAGCGANRLNGGKCDARSEA
;
A
#
# COMPACT_ATOMS: atom_id res chain seq x y z
N MET A 1 18.40 -12.17 24.01
CA MET A 1 19.64 -11.34 23.94
C MET A 1 20.37 -11.71 22.65
N LEU A 2 20.85 -10.70 21.92
CA LEU A 2 21.60 -10.93 20.69
C LEU A 2 22.85 -11.80 20.96
N SER A 3 23.25 -12.61 19.98
CA SER A 3 24.47 -13.40 20.08
C SER A 3 25.71 -12.51 20.03
N GLN A 4 26.81 -12.94 20.63
CA GLN A 4 28.08 -12.18 20.58
C GLN A 4 28.56 -11.91 19.15
N LYS A 5 28.24 -12.78 18.19
CA LYS A 5 28.55 -12.56 16.77
C LYS A 5 27.76 -11.37 16.23
N ILE A 6 26.45 -11.28 16.53
CA ILE A 6 25.60 -10.16 16.12
C ILE A 6 26.11 -8.86 16.77
N GLU A 7 26.36 -8.86 18.08
CA GLU A 7 26.85 -7.68 18.79
C GLU A 7 28.17 -7.13 18.16
N LYS A 8 29.01 -8.00 17.65
CA LYS A 8 30.26 -7.60 16.98
C LYS A 8 29.99 -6.88 15.65
N ILE A 9 29.15 -7.44 14.77
CA ILE A 9 28.89 -6.85 13.45
C ILE A 9 28.10 -5.54 13.55
N LEU A 10 27.28 -5.36 14.61
CA LEU A 10 26.58 -4.10 14.88
C LEU A 10 27.51 -2.89 15.04
N GLN A 11 28.77 -3.10 15.41
CA GLN A 11 29.77 -2.03 15.53
C GLN A 11 30.38 -1.63 14.19
N GLU A 12 30.13 -2.41 13.13
CA GLU A 12 30.72 -2.25 11.80
C GLU A 12 29.72 -1.72 10.76
N VAL A 13 28.45 -1.49 11.15
CA VAL A 13 27.39 -1.06 10.23
C VAL A 13 26.90 0.35 10.55
N GLN A 14 26.33 1.00 9.54
CA GLN A 14 25.58 2.24 9.73
C GLN A 14 24.24 1.93 10.44
N LYS A 15 23.80 2.80 11.31
CA LYS A 15 22.50 2.68 12.01
C LYS A 15 22.25 1.31 12.68
N PRO A 16 23.12 0.85 13.61
CA PRO A 16 22.93 -0.43 14.31
C PRO A 16 21.60 -0.52 15.07
N GLY A 17 20.99 0.62 15.43
CA GLY A 17 19.68 0.68 16.08
C GLY A 17 18.52 0.03 15.33
N ARG A 18 18.68 -0.23 14.01
CA ARG A 18 17.71 -0.99 13.21
C ARG A 18 17.57 -2.45 13.60
N TYR A 19 18.58 -3.01 14.29
CA TYR A 19 18.80 -4.45 14.42
C TYR A 19 18.87 -4.96 15.87
N VAL A 20 18.67 -4.07 16.85
CA VAL A 20 18.92 -4.40 18.27
C VAL A 20 17.66 -4.81 19.04
N GLY A 21 16.47 -4.43 18.61
CA GLY A 21 15.23 -4.64 19.37
C GLY A 21 15.19 -3.87 20.69
N GLY A 22 14.33 -4.33 21.63
CA GLY A 22 14.24 -3.77 22.97
C GLY A 22 13.51 -2.43 23.08
N GLU A 23 12.73 -2.08 22.05
CA GLU A 23 11.96 -0.84 22.02
C GLU A 23 10.84 -0.84 23.06
N LEU A 24 10.43 0.36 23.50
CA LEU A 24 9.29 0.53 24.39
C LEU A 24 8.04 -0.13 23.79
N ASN A 25 7.30 -0.86 24.62
CA ASN A 25 6.10 -1.62 24.26
C ASN A 25 6.35 -2.83 23.33
N SER A 26 7.59 -3.24 23.07
CA SER A 26 7.83 -4.51 22.41
C SER A 26 7.40 -5.68 23.32
N VAL A 27 6.78 -6.70 22.72
CA VAL A 27 6.24 -7.84 23.47
C VAL A 27 7.25 -8.97 23.48
N ILE A 28 7.76 -9.30 24.67
CA ILE A 28 8.68 -10.41 24.87
C ILE A 28 7.94 -11.56 25.54
N LYS A 29 7.97 -12.74 24.95
CA LYS A 29 7.40 -13.97 25.51
C LYS A 29 8.48 -15.04 25.66
N ASP A 30 8.16 -16.06 26.43
CA ASP A 30 9.00 -17.24 26.58
C ASP A 30 8.69 -18.21 25.43
N LYS A 31 9.65 -18.45 24.55
CA LYS A 31 9.45 -19.28 23.36
C LYS A 31 9.02 -20.72 23.68
N ASP A 32 9.39 -21.22 24.85
CA ASP A 32 9.02 -22.57 25.30
C ASP A 32 7.58 -22.66 25.82
N LYS A 33 6.90 -21.52 25.99
CA LYS A 33 5.51 -21.44 26.47
C LYS A 33 4.49 -21.08 25.39
N VAL A 34 4.94 -20.83 24.17
CA VAL A 34 4.04 -20.53 23.06
C VAL A 34 3.97 -21.73 22.08
N ASP A 35 2.79 -21.95 21.53
CA ASP A 35 2.57 -23.04 20.57
C ASP A 35 3.00 -22.63 19.14
N VAL A 36 2.90 -21.32 18.81
CA VAL A 36 3.18 -20.78 17.47
C VAL A 36 4.06 -19.54 17.55
N ARG A 37 5.14 -19.54 16.76
CA ARG A 37 6.02 -18.39 16.54
C ARG A 37 5.81 -17.82 15.15
N TYR A 38 5.51 -16.54 15.07
CA TYR A 38 5.26 -15.81 13.84
C TYR A 38 6.28 -14.69 13.66
N ALA A 39 7.07 -14.75 12.59
CA ALA A 39 7.95 -13.66 12.17
C ALA A 39 7.19 -12.75 11.20
N PHE A 40 6.84 -11.53 11.62
CA PHE A 40 6.28 -10.51 10.73
C PHE A 40 7.41 -9.82 9.97
N CYS A 41 7.55 -10.16 8.71
CA CYS A 41 8.63 -9.71 7.83
C CYS A 41 8.17 -8.52 6.98
N PHE A 42 8.83 -7.38 7.17
CA PHE A 42 8.63 -6.21 6.32
C PHE A 42 9.77 -6.13 5.29
N PRO A 43 9.49 -6.24 3.96
CA PRO A 43 10.53 -6.34 2.95
C PRO A 43 11.10 -4.97 2.55
N ASP A 44 11.39 -4.14 3.53
CA ASP A 44 12.09 -2.86 3.42
C ASP A 44 12.79 -2.54 4.76
N THR A 45 13.45 -1.39 4.85
CA THR A 45 14.21 -1.00 6.04
C THR A 45 13.32 -0.80 7.27
N TYR A 46 13.94 -0.83 8.45
CA TYR A 46 13.29 -0.62 9.75
C TYR A 46 12.44 0.66 9.79
N GLU A 47 12.96 1.79 9.27
CA GLU A 47 12.29 3.09 9.32
C GLU A 47 10.97 3.09 8.55
N ILE A 48 10.92 2.38 7.42
CA ILE A 48 9.71 2.22 6.62
C ILE A 48 8.72 1.29 7.32
N GLY A 49 9.20 0.13 7.75
CA GLY A 49 8.36 -0.89 8.39
C GLY A 49 7.76 -0.42 9.72
N MET A 50 8.53 0.23 10.58
CA MET A 50 8.05 0.79 11.84
C MET A 50 7.06 1.94 11.68
N SER A 51 7.03 2.56 10.50
CA SER A 51 6.02 3.57 10.13
C SER A 51 4.70 2.97 9.64
N HIS A 52 4.64 1.65 9.38
CA HIS A 52 3.50 1.00 8.75
C HIS A 52 2.44 0.58 9.78
N LEU A 53 1.22 1.16 9.68
CA LEU A 53 0.12 0.91 10.63
C LEU A 53 -0.34 -0.56 10.63
N GLY A 54 -0.43 -1.20 9.47
CA GLY A 54 -0.85 -2.60 9.37
C GLY A 54 0.07 -3.56 10.13
N MET A 55 1.38 -3.31 10.13
CA MET A 55 2.33 -4.07 10.93
C MET A 55 2.06 -3.91 12.43
N LYS A 56 1.84 -2.67 12.90
CA LYS A 56 1.52 -2.39 14.32
C LYS A 56 0.25 -3.10 14.76
N ILE A 57 -0.78 -3.11 13.90
CA ILE A 57 -2.06 -3.79 14.19
C ILE A 57 -1.85 -5.30 14.26
N LEU A 58 -1.27 -5.92 13.23
CA LEU A 58 -1.15 -7.39 13.17
C LEU A 58 -0.16 -7.95 14.20
N TYR A 59 0.91 -7.21 14.49
CA TYR A 59 1.82 -7.54 15.59
C TYR A 59 1.06 -7.64 16.92
N SER A 60 0.21 -6.66 17.22
CA SER A 60 -0.59 -6.64 18.44
C SER A 60 -1.70 -7.70 18.42
N VAL A 61 -2.37 -7.90 17.27
CA VAL A 61 -3.41 -8.95 17.08
C VAL A 61 -2.89 -10.33 17.47
N VAL A 62 -1.68 -10.70 17.07
CA VAL A 62 -1.10 -12.00 17.40
C VAL A 62 -0.58 -12.03 18.84
N ASN A 63 0.05 -10.95 19.28
CA ASN A 63 0.66 -10.91 20.61
C ASN A 63 -0.33 -10.89 21.78
N ARG A 64 -1.62 -10.55 21.54
CA ARG A 64 -2.67 -10.74 22.56
C ARG A 64 -3.02 -12.20 22.86
N LEU A 65 -2.60 -13.14 21.97
CA LEU A 65 -2.85 -14.57 22.14
C LEU A 65 -1.76 -15.18 23.05
N ASP A 66 -2.12 -15.79 24.15
CA ASP A 66 -1.16 -16.37 25.10
C ASP A 66 -0.30 -17.48 24.48
N TYR A 67 -0.84 -18.19 23.47
CA TYR A 67 -0.21 -19.33 22.81
C TYR A 67 0.56 -18.97 21.53
N ALA A 68 0.63 -17.71 21.17
CA ALA A 68 1.35 -17.25 19.98
C ALA A 68 2.27 -16.07 20.30
N TRP A 69 3.38 -15.97 19.59
CA TRP A 69 4.30 -14.85 19.69
C TRP A 69 4.65 -14.34 18.29
N CYS A 70 4.35 -13.06 18.05
CA CYS A 70 4.72 -12.34 16.84
C CYS A 70 5.95 -11.50 17.09
N GLU A 71 6.95 -11.64 16.26
CA GLU A 71 8.23 -10.93 16.32
C GLU A 71 8.47 -10.18 15.01
N ARG A 72 9.16 -9.03 15.05
CA ARG A 72 9.38 -8.17 13.88
C ARG A 72 10.69 -8.47 13.20
N VAL A 73 10.65 -8.41 11.87
CA VAL A 73 11.82 -8.60 11.01
C VAL A 73 11.77 -7.58 9.88
N PHE A 74 12.89 -6.95 9.57
CA PHE A 74 13.03 -6.00 8.47
C PHE A 74 14.12 -6.47 7.51
N ALA A 75 14.04 -6.03 6.24
CA ALA A 75 15.13 -6.27 5.31
C ALA A 75 16.40 -5.57 5.81
N PRO A 76 17.52 -6.29 5.98
CA PRO A 76 18.77 -5.66 6.36
C PRO A 76 19.30 -4.79 5.22
N ASP A 77 19.84 -3.62 5.57
CA ASP A 77 20.50 -2.76 4.60
C ASP A 77 21.77 -3.46 4.04
N VAL A 78 22.28 -2.96 2.93
CA VAL A 78 23.36 -3.61 2.18
C VAL A 78 24.62 -3.82 3.02
N ASP A 79 24.98 -2.90 3.88
CA ASP A 79 26.13 -3.02 4.78
C ASP A 79 25.95 -4.11 5.85
N MET A 80 24.75 -4.22 6.41
CA MET A 80 24.42 -5.28 7.36
C MET A 80 24.37 -6.65 6.68
N GLU A 81 23.77 -6.74 5.49
CA GLU A 81 23.75 -7.97 4.71
C GLU A 81 25.16 -8.48 4.42
N GLU A 82 26.07 -7.58 3.99
CA GLU A 82 27.48 -7.93 3.77
C GLU A 82 28.11 -8.56 5.01
N LYS A 83 27.92 -7.93 6.19
CA LYS A 83 28.43 -8.44 7.46
C LYS A 83 27.80 -9.77 7.89
N MET A 84 26.52 -9.95 7.62
CA MET A 84 25.84 -11.23 7.89
C MET A 84 26.44 -12.34 7.04
N ARG A 85 26.65 -12.12 5.73
CA ARG A 85 27.25 -13.11 4.82
C ARG A 85 28.70 -13.41 5.16
N GLU A 86 29.52 -12.40 5.48
CA GLU A 86 30.93 -12.57 5.89
C GLU A 86 31.08 -13.41 7.16
N ASN A 87 30.13 -13.34 8.09
CA ASN A 87 30.20 -14.00 9.40
C ASN A 87 29.29 -15.23 9.53
N ASP A 88 28.63 -15.68 8.44
CA ASP A 88 27.67 -16.79 8.44
C ASP A 88 26.58 -16.61 9.53
N ILE A 89 25.96 -15.40 9.53
CA ILE A 89 24.86 -15.05 10.44
C ILE A 89 23.56 -15.04 9.65
N ARG A 90 22.58 -15.85 10.10
CA ARG A 90 21.24 -15.87 9.52
C ARG A 90 20.43 -14.65 9.95
N LEU A 91 19.45 -14.26 9.13
CA LEU A 91 18.48 -13.21 9.47
C LEU A 91 17.69 -13.61 10.72
N TRP A 92 17.52 -12.65 11.64
CA TRP A 92 16.91 -12.87 12.96
C TRP A 92 15.76 -11.91 13.26
N ALA A 93 14.92 -12.32 14.20
CA ALA A 93 13.83 -11.51 14.72
C ALA A 93 14.31 -10.56 15.83
N LEU A 94 13.73 -9.35 15.91
CA LEU A 94 14.21 -8.30 16.83
C LEU A 94 13.93 -8.61 18.28
N GLU A 95 12.81 -9.27 18.61
CA GLU A 95 12.40 -9.52 19.99
C GLU A 95 13.25 -10.60 20.65
N SER A 96 13.44 -11.73 20.00
CA SER A 96 14.21 -12.86 20.55
C SER A 96 15.69 -12.84 20.18
N GLY A 97 16.04 -12.35 18.99
CA GLY A 97 17.34 -12.54 18.37
C GLY A 97 17.50 -13.94 17.74
N ASP A 98 16.44 -14.72 17.65
CA ASP A 98 16.46 -16.06 17.06
C ASP A 98 16.42 -16.00 15.53
N PRO A 99 17.08 -16.93 14.80
CA PRO A 99 17.03 -17.00 13.35
C PRO A 99 15.65 -17.45 12.84
N LEU A 100 15.29 -17.01 11.62
CA LEU A 100 13.93 -17.16 11.10
C LEU A 100 13.54 -18.61 10.78
N ASP A 101 14.49 -19.51 10.58
CA ASP A 101 14.23 -20.94 10.37
C ASP A 101 13.73 -21.67 11.63
N GLU A 102 13.75 -21.00 12.81
CA GLU A 102 13.13 -21.51 14.05
C GLU A 102 11.65 -21.13 14.20
N PHE A 103 11.07 -20.40 13.24
CA PHE A 103 9.69 -19.92 13.30
C PHE A 103 8.72 -20.88 12.61
N ASP A 104 7.45 -20.86 13.03
CA ASP A 104 6.40 -21.65 12.40
C ASP A 104 5.86 -20.97 11.12
N MET A 105 5.87 -19.63 11.09
CA MET A 105 5.36 -18.84 9.97
C MET A 105 6.18 -17.56 9.79
N LEU A 106 6.50 -17.27 8.53
CA LEU A 106 7.01 -15.97 8.09
C LEU A 106 5.92 -15.27 7.29
N GLY A 107 5.46 -14.11 7.74
CA GLY A 107 4.44 -13.34 7.05
C GLY A 107 5.02 -12.06 6.44
N PHE A 108 5.03 -11.99 5.12
CA PHE A 108 5.48 -10.82 4.38
C PHE A 108 4.33 -9.88 4.02
N THR A 109 4.54 -8.57 4.18
CA THR A 109 3.57 -7.58 3.72
C THR A 109 3.95 -7.03 2.36
N LEU A 110 3.08 -7.21 1.37
CA LEU A 110 3.26 -6.80 -0.02
C LEU A 110 2.67 -5.40 -0.23
N GLN A 111 3.45 -4.36 0.06
CA GLN A 111 3.01 -2.96 -0.06
C GLN A 111 3.28 -2.37 -1.44
N TYR A 112 4.32 -2.86 -2.11
CA TYR A 112 4.80 -2.37 -3.39
C TYR A 112 5.49 -3.48 -4.17
N GLU A 113 5.26 -3.57 -5.47
CA GLU A 113 5.77 -4.66 -6.32
C GLU A 113 7.31 -4.69 -6.38
N LEU A 114 7.97 -3.53 -6.32
CA LEU A 114 9.44 -3.44 -6.37
C LEU A 114 10.13 -3.81 -5.04
N SER A 115 9.39 -4.31 -4.07
CA SER A 115 9.96 -4.93 -2.87
C SER A 115 10.08 -6.46 -2.95
N TYR A 116 9.67 -7.09 -4.06
CA TYR A 116 9.65 -8.54 -4.17
C TYR A 116 11.04 -9.18 -4.14
N SER A 117 12.04 -8.53 -4.72
CA SER A 117 13.44 -8.97 -4.65
C SER A 117 13.96 -9.05 -3.21
N ASN A 118 13.53 -8.12 -2.34
CA ASN A 118 13.88 -8.14 -0.92
C ASN A 118 13.31 -9.37 -0.19
N ILE A 119 12.13 -9.89 -0.60
CA ILE A 119 11.56 -11.10 -0.02
C ILE A 119 12.45 -12.30 -0.29
N LEU A 120 12.93 -12.46 -1.54
CA LEU A 120 13.86 -13.52 -1.89
C LEU A 120 15.16 -13.39 -1.10
N ASN A 121 15.68 -12.16 -0.98
CA ASN A 121 16.89 -11.88 -0.22
C ASN A 121 16.74 -12.22 1.27
N MET A 122 15.59 -11.88 1.87
CA MET A 122 15.31 -12.21 3.27
C MET A 122 15.17 -13.72 3.50
N LEU A 123 14.55 -14.47 2.57
CA LEU A 123 14.47 -15.93 2.63
C LEU A 123 15.86 -16.57 2.52
N ASP A 124 16.70 -16.10 1.59
CA ASP A 124 18.07 -16.57 1.43
C ASP A 124 18.92 -16.32 2.69
N LEU A 125 18.88 -15.10 3.21
CA LEU A 125 19.58 -14.73 4.46
C LEU A 125 19.09 -15.52 5.68
N ALA A 126 17.83 -15.97 5.66
CA ALA A 126 17.27 -16.85 6.68
C ALA A 126 17.68 -18.33 6.49
N GLY A 127 18.26 -18.69 5.36
CA GLY A 127 18.57 -20.09 5.01
C GLY A 127 17.33 -20.93 4.67
N ILE A 128 16.24 -20.26 4.26
CA ILE A 128 14.96 -20.91 3.91
C ILE A 128 14.88 -21.10 2.39
N PRO A 129 14.52 -22.30 1.89
CA PRO A 129 14.37 -22.54 0.46
C PRO A 129 13.41 -21.53 -0.18
N LEU A 130 13.80 -20.92 -1.31
CA LEU A 130 13.01 -19.87 -1.97
C LEU A 130 11.67 -20.40 -2.44
N TYR A 131 11.67 -21.50 -3.20
CA TYR A 131 10.46 -22.04 -3.79
C TYR A 131 9.58 -22.76 -2.78
N SER A 132 8.27 -22.50 -2.82
CA SER A 132 7.26 -23.17 -1.98
C SER A 132 7.30 -24.70 -2.12
N LYS A 133 7.52 -25.20 -3.34
CA LYS A 133 7.62 -26.65 -3.63
C LYS A 133 8.79 -27.35 -2.93
N ASP A 134 9.84 -26.62 -2.58
CA ASP A 134 11.04 -27.17 -1.94
C ASP A 134 10.94 -27.14 -0.40
N ARG A 135 9.92 -26.45 0.16
CA ARG A 135 9.56 -26.46 1.58
C ARG A 135 8.47 -27.50 1.85
N THR A 136 8.87 -28.73 2.12
CA THR A 136 7.96 -29.87 2.29
C THR A 136 7.40 -30.01 3.70
N GLU A 137 8.12 -29.50 4.70
CA GLU A 137 7.72 -29.54 6.10
C GLU A 137 6.62 -28.51 6.40
N LEU A 138 5.90 -28.70 7.52
CA LEU A 138 4.85 -27.80 7.95
C LEU A 138 5.40 -26.39 8.27
N ALA A 139 6.58 -26.30 8.85
CA ALA A 139 7.24 -25.06 9.24
C ALA A 139 8.66 -24.96 8.63
N PRO A 140 9.12 -23.75 8.29
CA PRO A 140 8.34 -22.51 8.28
C PRO A 140 7.42 -22.39 7.07
N LEU A 141 6.21 -21.91 7.29
CA LEU A 141 5.32 -21.47 6.22
C LEU A 141 5.67 -20.05 5.78
N VAL A 142 5.72 -19.82 4.48
CA VAL A 142 5.89 -18.48 3.92
C VAL A 142 4.54 -17.95 3.45
N VAL A 143 4.08 -16.91 4.12
CA VAL A 143 2.77 -16.29 3.92
C VAL A 143 2.95 -14.86 3.47
N ALA A 144 2.10 -14.37 2.57
CA ALA A 144 2.14 -12.99 2.13
C ALA A 144 0.75 -12.35 2.14
N GLY A 145 0.67 -11.06 2.43
CA GLY A 145 -0.57 -10.30 2.43
C GLY A 145 -0.32 -8.83 2.06
N GLY A 146 -1.35 -8.01 2.10
CA GLY A 146 -1.25 -6.59 1.73
C GLY A 146 -1.84 -6.26 0.36
N PRO A 147 -1.77 -4.99 -0.08
CA PRO A 147 -2.48 -4.54 -1.29
C PRO A 147 -2.02 -5.26 -2.57
N CYS A 148 -0.73 -5.57 -2.73
CA CYS A 148 -0.23 -6.25 -3.93
C CYS A 148 -0.62 -7.74 -3.98
N ALA A 149 -1.11 -8.34 -2.89
CA ALA A 149 -1.66 -9.71 -2.91
C ALA A 149 -2.89 -9.85 -3.85
N CYS A 150 -3.46 -8.74 -4.31
CA CYS A 150 -4.52 -8.74 -5.33
C CYS A 150 -4.03 -9.25 -6.70
N ASN A 151 -2.73 -9.24 -6.95
CA ASN A 151 -2.05 -9.96 -8.01
C ASN A 151 -0.74 -10.53 -7.48
N GLY A 152 -0.82 -11.61 -6.73
CA GLY A 152 0.35 -12.32 -6.19
C GLY A 152 1.07 -13.22 -7.21
N GLU A 153 0.58 -13.31 -8.45
CA GLU A 153 1.11 -14.25 -9.45
C GLU A 153 2.62 -14.08 -9.73
N PRO A 154 3.17 -12.85 -9.87
CA PRO A 154 4.60 -12.69 -10.12
C PRO A 154 5.53 -13.29 -9.05
N ILE A 155 5.04 -13.51 -7.83
CA ILE A 155 5.79 -14.07 -6.70
C ILE A 155 5.19 -15.39 -6.19
N ALA A 156 4.20 -15.94 -6.89
CA ALA A 156 3.41 -17.08 -6.44
C ALA A 156 4.22 -18.34 -6.16
N ASP A 157 5.30 -18.59 -6.90
CA ASP A 157 6.14 -19.78 -6.73
C ASP A 157 6.92 -19.79 -5.41
N PHE A 158 7.07 -18.63 -4.78
CA PHE A 158 7.83 -18.47 -3.54
C PHE A 158 6.93 -18.43 -2.29
N ILE A 159 5.61 -18.29 -2.45
CA ILE A 159 4.65 -18.11 -1.35
C ILE A 159 3.78 -19.37 -1.19
N ASP A 160 3.61 -19.81 0.05
CA ASP A 160 2.74 -20.96 0.36
C ASP A 160 1.26 -20.55 0.43
N ILE A 161 0.97 -19.38 1.02
CA ILE A 161 -0.38 -18.86 1.25
C ILE A 161 -0.39 -17.36 1.07
N PHE A 162 -1.32 -16.83 0.26
CA PHE A 162 -1.65 -15.40 0.28
C PHE A 162 -2.86 -15.14 1.16
N MET A 163 -2.77 -14.06 1.95
CA MET A 163 -3.89 -13.51 2.71
C MET A 163 -4.51 -12.36 1.92
N LEU A 164 -5.81 -12.47 1.63
CA LEU A 164 -6.54 -11.53 0.78
C LEU A 164 -7.51 -10.70 1.60
N GLY A 165 -7.38 -9.38 1.56
CA GLY A 165 -8.29 -8.45 2.25
C GLY A 165 -7.82 -8.08 3.65
N ASP A 166 -8.77 -8.00 4.59
CA ASP A 166 -8.52 -7.55 5.96
C ASP A 166 -7.85 -8.64 6.80
N GLY A 167 -6.80 -8.30 7.52
CA GLY A 167 -5.90 -9.26 8.16
C GLY A 167 -6.19 -9.56 9.63
N GLU A 168 -6.98 -8.77 10.32
CA GLU A 168 -7.13 -8.83 11.78
C GLU A 168 -7.70 -10.17 12.27
N GLU A 169 -8.71 -10.69 11.60
CA GLU A 169 -9.35 -11.96 11.95
C GLU A 169 -8.68 -13.14 11.25
N THR A 170 -8.30 -12.97 9.99
CA THR A 170 -7.68 -14.04 9.19
C THR A 170 -6.31 -14.43 9.70
N THR A 171 -5.52 -13.49 10.26
CA THR A 171 -4.23 -13.81 10.89
C THR A 171 -4.41 -14.72 12.09
N VAL A 172 -5.37 -14.42 12.97
CA VAL A 172 -5.70 -15.29 14.12
C VAL A 172 -6.15 -16.66 13.66
N GLN A 173 -7.03 -16.71 12.66
CA GLN A 173 -7.52 -17.97 12.10
C GLN A 173 -6.38 -18.84 11.54
N LEU A 174 -5.42 -18.22 10.84
CA LEU A 174 -4.26 -18.96 10.32
C LEU A 174 -3.34 -19.46 11.45
N VAL A 175 -3.08 -18.63 12.46
CA VAL A 175 -2.30 -19.02 13.65
C VAL A 175 -2.96 -20.21 14.37
N ASP A 176 -4.28 -20.20 14.52
CA ASP A 176 -5.03 -21.32 15.13
C ASP A 176 -4.93 -22.62 14.32
N LEU A 177 -4.98 -22.51 12.98
CA LEU A 177 -4.81 -23.67 12.09
C LEU A 177 -3.40 -24.24 12.16
N ILE A 178 -2.38 -23.38 12.14
CA ILE A 178 -0.97 -23.82 12.31
C ILE A 178 -0.81 -24.54 13.65
N ARG A 179 -1.32 -23.95 14.74
CA ARG A 179 -1.33 -24.57 16.07
C ARG A 179 -1.98 -25.94 16.07
N LYS A 180 -3.15 -26.06 15.44
CA LYS A 180 -3.91 -27.33 15.33
C LYS A 180 -3.09 -28.39 14.60
N HIS A 181 -2.60 -28.08 13.38
CA HIS A 181 -1.87 -29.04 12.55
C HIS A 181 -0.50 -29.41 13.15
N LYS A 182 0.17 -28.48 13.82
CA LYS A 182 1.40 -28.74 14.58
C LYS A 182 1.18 -29.75 15.71
N LYS A 183 0.09 -29.59 16.49
CA LYS A 183 -0.28 -30.55 17.57
C LYS A 183 -0.69 -31.93 17.04
N LEU A 184 -1.28 -31.98 15.85
CA LEU A 184 -1.66 -33.25 15.21
C LEU A 184 -0.49 -33.94 14.50
N GLY A 185 0.63 -33.24 14.27
CA GLY A 185 1.73 -33.74 13.43
C GLY A 185 1.31 -33.95 11.98
N SER A 186 0.37 -33.12 11.48
CA SER A 186 -0.17 -33.23 10.13
C SER A 186 0.86 -32.83 9.08
N PRO A 187 0.88 -33.45 7.89
CA PRO A 187 1.67 -32.96 6.77
C PRO A 187 1.16 -31.60 6.28
N LYS A 188 2.04 -30.77 5.73
CA LYS A 188 1.76 -29.43 5.22
C LYS A 188 0.55 -29.38 4.29
N ILE A 189 0.39 -30.37 3.41
CA ILE A 189 -0.71 -30.42 2.44
C ILE A 189 -2.09 -30.42 3.09
N GLU A 190 -2.26 -31.03 4.28
CA GLU A 190 -3.54 -31.02 4.99
C GLU A 190 -3.89 -29.64 5.53
N LEU A 191 -2.91 -28.90 6.06
CA LEU A 191 -3.10 -27.50 6.42
C LEU A 191 -3.52 -26.67 5.18
N LEU A 192 -2.79 -26.82 4.07
CA LEU A 192 -3.09 -26.07 2.86
C LEU A 192 -4.50 -26.37 2.32
N ARG A 193 -4.95 -27.63 2.39
CA ARG A 193 -6.32 -28.04 2.00
C ARG A 193 -7.39 -27.40 2.87
N GLU A 194 -7.15 -27.26 4.16
CA GLU A 194 -8.09 -26.61 5.08
C GLU A 194 -8.12 -25.10 4.86
N VAL A 195 -6.96 -24.47 4.74
CA VAL A 195 -6.81 -23.03 4.49
C VAL A 195 -7.46 -22.62 3.16
N ALA A 196 -7.27 -23.39 2.09
CA ALA A 196 -7.80 -23.06 0.77
C ALA A 196 -9.33 -22.94 0.70
N GLN A 197 -10.06 -23.55 1.64
CA GLN A 197 -11.53 -23.50 1.71
C GLN A 197 -12.05 -22.24 2.41
N LEU A 198 -11.19 -21.48 3.07
CA LEU A 198 -11.58 -20.35 3.89
C LEU A 198 -11.56 -19.04 3.08
N LYS A 199 -12.44 -18.11 3.44
CA LYS A 199 -12.37 -16.74 2.91
C LYS A 199 -11.10 -16.05 3.41
N GLY A 200 -10.52 -15.22 2.55
CA GLY A 200 -9.33 -14.47 2.88
C GLY A 200 -8.02 -15.20 2.59
N PHE A 201 -8.07 -16.36 1.94
CA PHE A 201 -6.87 -17.12 1.62
C PHE A 201 -6.82 -17.57 0.16
N TYR A 202 -5.62 -17.56 -0.39
CA TYR A 202 -5.29 -18.08 -1.71
C TYR A 202 -4.03 -18.95 -1.59
N VAL A 203 -4.11 -20.20 -2.01
CA VAL A 203 -3.00 -21.16 -2.03
C VAL A 203 -2.54 -21.34 -3.46
N PRO A 204 -1.45 -20.70 -3.92
CA PRO A 204 -1.06 -20.66 -5.34
C PRO A 204 -0.80 -22.04 -5.94
N SER A 205 -0.24 -22.96 -5.16
CA SER A 205 0.06 -24.33 -5.59
C SER A 205 -1.19 -25.15 -5.95
N PHE A 206 -2.40 -24.66 -5.60
CA PHE A 206 -3.67 -25.31 -5.92
C PHE A 206 -4.34 -24.75 -7.17
N TYR A 207 -3.62 -23.96 -7.98
CA TYR A 207 -4.12 -23.42 -9.25
C TYR A 207 -3.08 -23.64 -10.34
N ASP A 208 -3.47 -24.35 -11.39
CA ASP A 208 -2.66 -24.57 -12.57
C ASP A 208 -3.00 -23.51 -13.63
N VAL A 209 -1.98 -22.90 -14.24
CA VAL A 209 -2.12 -21.88 -15.26
C VAL A 209 -1.59 -22.43 -16.59
N GLU A 210 -2.42 -22.42 -17.62
CA GLU A 210 -2.04 -22.74 -18.99
C GLU A 210 -1.96 -21.47 -19.84
N TYR A 211 -1.05 -21.45 -20.80
CA TYR A 211 -0.84 -20.33 -21.69
C TYR A 211 -1.11 -20.69 -23.14
N ASN A 212 -1.61 -19.73 -23.93
CA ASN A 212 -1.71 -19.79 -25.37
C ASN A 212 -0.32 -19.57 -26.03
N ALA A 213 -0.22 -19.84 -27.33
CA ALA A 213 1.03 -19.67 -28.08
C ALA A 213 1.49 -18.20 -28.15
N ASP A 214 0.58 -17.24 -28.02
CA ASP A 214 0.85 -15.80 -27.98
C ASP A 214 1.23 -15.27 -26.58
N GLY A 215 1.30 -16.15 -25.59
CA GLY A 215 1.64 -15.82 -24.21
C GLY A 215 0.48 -15.36 -23.33
N THR A 216 -0.74 -15.21 -23.86
CA THR A 216 -1.93 -14.92 -23.05
C THR A 216 -2.33 -16.14 -22.22
N ILE A 217 -3.03 -15.94 -21.08
CA ILE A 217 -3.52 -17.03 -20.25
C ILE A 217 -4.67 -17.74 -20.97
N LYS A 218 -4.55 -19.05 -21.15
CA LYS A 218 -5.58 -19.92 -21.73
C LYS A 218 -6.60 -20.34 -20.69
N SER A 219 -6.13 -20.75 -19.52
CA SER A 219 -6.99 -21.18 -18.41
C SER A 219 -6.27 -21.08 -17.07
N VAL A 220 -7.04 -20.89 -15.99
CA VAL A 220 -6.63 -21.05 -14.60
C VAL A 220 -7.54 -22.10 -14.01
N THR A 221 -6.99 -23.25 -13.61
CA THR A 221 -7.76 -24.39 -13.12
C THR A 221 -7.43 -24.69 -11.67
N ASN A 222 -8.44 -24.63 -10.82
CA ASN A 222 -8.29 -25.01 -9.41
C ASN A 222 -8.22 -26.55 -9.26
N LYS A 223 -7.45 -26.96 -8.28
CA LYS A 223 -7.29 -28.38 -7.89
C LYS A 223 -7.34 -28.51 -6.37
N GLU A 224 -7.23 -29.75 -5.90
CA GLU A 224 -7.34 -30.07 -4.47
C GLU A 224 -8.69 -29.56 -3.90
N THR A 225 -8.65 -28.81 -2.80
CA THR A 225 -9.84 -28.25 -2.14
C THR A 225 -10.08 -26.79 -2.46
N ALA A 226 -9.27 -26.19 -3.35
CA ALA A 226 -9.37 -24.78 -3.68
C ALA A 226 -10.69 -24.45 -4.39
N PRO A 227 -11.34 -23.33 -4.08
CA PRO A 227 -12.51 -22.85 -4.79
C PRO A 227 -12.14 -22.34 -6.20
N GLU A 228 -13.11 -22.25 -7.10
CA GLU A 228 -12.90 -21.60 -8.41
C GLU A 228 -12.38 -20.15 -8.26
N LYS A 229 -12.85 -19.44 -7.23
CA LYS A 229 -12.38 -18.09 -6.89
C LYS A 229 -12.06 -17.97 -5.41
N ALA A 230 -10.84 -17.55 -5.12
CA ALA A 230 -10.45 -17.18 -3.77
C ALA A 230 -11.04 -15.79 -3.43
N VAL A 231 -11.89 -15.76 -2.40
CA VAL A 231 -12.64 -14.55 -2.02
C VAL A 231 -11.93 -13.85 -0.87
N LYS A 232 -11.71 -12.53 -0.97
CA LYS A 232 -11.08 -11.75 0.10
C LYS A 232 -11.91 -11.71 1.38
N ALA A 233 -11.24 -11.61 2.53
CA ALA A 233 -11.86 -11.33 3.82
C ALA A 233 -12.19 -9.84 3.97
N VAL A 234 -13.23 -9.57 4.74
CA VAL A 234 -13.69 -8.22 5.07
C VAL A 234 -14.13 -8.20 6.52
N VAL A 235 -13.56 -7.32 7.33
CA VAL A 235 -14.05 -6.99 8.67
C VAL A 235 -15.39 -6.27 8.53
N GLU A 236 -16.45 -6.80 9.14
CA GLU A 236 -17.80 -6.26 8.98
C GLU A 236 -18.05 -5.02 9.83
N ASP A 237 -17.55 -5.00 11.07
CA ASP A 237 -17.78 -3.95 12.06
C ASP A 237 -16.44 -3.37 12.53
N MET A 238 -16.15 -2.15 12.11
CA MET A 238 -14.88 -1.47 12.40
C MET A 238 -14.78 -0.98 13.86
N ASP A 239 -15.90 -0.86 14.57
CA ASP A 239 -15.90 -0.48 15.98
C ASP A 239 -15.57 -1.67 16.90
N LYS A 240 -15.89 -2.90 16.45
CA LYS A 240 -15.69 -4.12 17.24
C LYS A 240 -14.40 -4.87 16.91
N VAL A 241 -13.80 -4.61 15.73
CA VAL A 241 -12.54 -5.24 15.40
C VAL A 241 -11.46 -4.81 16.39
N TYR A 242 -10.61 -5.75 16.75
CA TYR A 242 -9.50 -5.46 17.65
C TYR A 242 -8.60 -4.35 17.10
N TYR A 243 -8.26 -3.41 17.96
CA TYR A 243 -7.29 -2.35 17.67
C TYR A 243 -6.28 -2.27 18.82
N PRO A 244 -4.97 -2.03 18.57
CA PRO A 244 -3.96 -1.97 19.61
C PRO A 244 -4.21 -0.89 20.66
N GLU A 245 -3.95 -1.22 21.92
CA GLU A 245 -3.94 -0.26 23.03
C GLU A 245 -2.57 0.42 23.19
N SER A 246 -1.52 -0.16 22.59
CA SER A 246 -0.18 0.41 22.56
C SER A 246 0.52 0.09 21.24
N PHE A 247 1.40 0.98 20.79
CA PHE A 247 2.32 0.72 19.68
C PHE A 247 3.74 0.56 20.20
N VAL A 248 4.52 -0.29 19.53
CA VAL A 248 5.97 -0.30 19.72
C VAL A 248 6.54 1.04 19.30
N VAL A 249 7.28 1.71 20.18
CA VAL A 249 7.88 3.02 19.93
C VAL A 249 9.31 2.82 19.44
N PRO A 250 9.65 3.26 18.21
CA PRO A 250 10.98 3.10 17.65
C PRO A 250 12.06 3.75 18.52
N SER A 251 13.23 3.12 18.60
CA SER A 251 14.39 3.67 19.30
C SER A 251 15.23 4.64 18.48
N ILE A 252 14.94 4.73 17.16
CA ILE A 252 15.58 5.63 16.19
C ILE A 252 14.52 6.39 15.42
N GLU A 253 14.92 7.48 14.76
CA GLU A 253 14.02 8.28 13.91
C GLU A 253 13.41 7.43 12.79
N VAL A 254 12.10 7.55 12.59
CA VAL A 254 11.31 6.87 11.55
C VAL A 254 10.50 7.87 10.72
N VAL A 255 9.92 7.42 9.60
CA VAL A 255 9.18 8.30 8.68
C VAL A 255 7.91 8.87 9.32
N HIS A 256 7.21 8.07 10.11
CA HIS A 256 5.96 8.46 10.80
C HIS A 256 6.07 8.24 12.31
N ASP A 257 6.70 9.18 12.99
CA ASP A 257 6.89 9.16 14.44
C ASP A 257 5.69 9.81 15.15
N ARG A 258 4.54 9.11 15.12
CA ARG A 258 3.25 9.61 15.60
C ARG A 258 2.23 8.49 15.84
N VAL A 259 1.16 8.80 16.57
CA VAL A 259 -0.04 7.98 16.61
C VAL A 259 -0.73 8.07 15.25
N THR A 260 -0.98 6.94 14.61
CA THR A 260 -1.80 6.85 13.40
C THR A 260 -3.08 6.09 13.74
N ALA A 261 -4.25 6.73 13.58
CA ALA A 261 -5.55 6.13 13.84
C ALA A 261 -6.35 6.01 12.52
N GLU A 262 -6.75 4.80 12.17
CA GLU A 262 -7.61 4.55 11.02
C GLU A 262 -9.06 4.93 11.37
N ILE A 263 -9.65 5.89 10.62
CA ILE A 263 -11.01 6.39 10.88
C ILE A 263 -12.08 5.68 10.05
N PHE A 264 -11.74 5.24 8.84
CA PHE A 264 -12.58 4.37 8.01
C PHE A 264 -11.76 3.66 6.94
N ARG A 265 -12.30 2.57 6.43
CA ARG A 265 -11.70 1.73 5.39
C ARG A 265 -12.56 1.74 4.13
N GLY A 266 -11.90 1.86 2.96
CA GLY A 266 -12.54 2.03 1.67
C GLY A 266 -12.62 3.49 1.24
N CYS A 267 -13.25 3.76 0.09
CA CYS A 267 -13.42 5.10 -0.46
C CYS A 267 -14.75 5.22 -1.22
N ILE A 268 -15.50 6.31 -0.97
CA ILE A 268 -16.77 6.58 -1.67
C ILE A 268 -16.57 7.00 -3.12
N ARG A 269 -15.36 7.42 -3.47
CA ARG A 269 -15.04 7.96 -4.79
C ARG A 269 -14.81 6.82 -5.79
N GLY A 270 -14.88 7.15 -7.05
CA GLY A 270 -14.73 6.19 -8.15
C GLY A 270 -13.60 6.56 -9.11
N CYS A 271 -12.49 7.11 -8.61
CA CYS A 271 -11.32 7.44 -9.44
C CYS A 271 -10.85 6.19 -10.16
N ARG A 272 -10.85 6.19 -11.51
CA ARG A 272 -10.69 5.00 -12.36
C ARG A 272 -9.29 4.40 -12.35
N PHE A 273 -8.30 5.17 -11.94
CA PHE A 273 -6.92 4.73 -11.78
C PHE A 273 -6.61 4.14 -10.40
N CYS A 274 -7.41 4.46 -9.38
CA CYS A 274 -7.07 4.24 -7.99
C CYS A 274 -7.38 2.82 -7.52
N GLN A 275 -6.35 1.97 -7.42
CA GLN A 275 -6.50 0.60 -6.96
C GLN A 275 -7.06 0.52 -5.53
N ALA A 276 -6.53 1.31 -4.59
CA ALA A 276 -7.00 1.33 -3.21
C ALA A 276 -8.49 1.68 -3.10
N GLY A 277 -8.99 2.58 -3.97
CA GLY A 277 -10.41 2.95 -4.04
C GLY A 277 -11.34 1.79 -4.38
N PHE A 278 -10.84 0.69 -4.93
CA PHE A 278 -11.60 -0.52 -5.25
C PHE A 278 -11.26 -1.68 -4.31
N LEU A 279 -9.98 -1.90 -4.01
CA LEU A 279 -9.55 -3.03 -3.17
C LEU A 279 -10.14 -2.99 -1.76
N TYR A 280 -10.24 -1.79 -1.15
CA TYR A 280 -10.73 -1.64 0.23
C TYR A 280 -12.25 -1.48 0.35
N ARG A 281 -13.02 -1.63 -0.75
CA ARG A 281 -14.48 -1.71 -0.69
C ARG A 281 -14.95 -3.03 -0.06
N PRO A 282 -16.13 -3.03 0.62
CA PRO A 282 -17.08 -1.95 0.89
C PRO A 282 -16.52 -0.92 1.87
N ILE A 283 -17.19 0.25 1.94
CA ILE A 283 -16.83 1.30 2.90
C ILE A 283 -17.36 0.91 4.27
N ARG A 284 -16.53 1.11 5.29
CA ARG A 284 -16.84 0.85 6.70
C ARG A 284 -16.19 1.92 7.55
N GLU A 285 -16.99 2.65 8.30
CA GLU A 285 -16.54 3.75 9.14
C GLU A 285 -16.49 3.31 10.61
N LYS A 286 -15.55 3.86 11.38
CA LYS A 286 -15.54 3.78 12.84
C LYS A 286 -16.37 4.93 13.40
N SER A 287 -16.99 4.74 14.57
CA SER A 287 -17.61 5.83 15.28
C SER A 287 -16.58 6.84 15.80
N PRO A 288 -16.92 8.13 15.89
CA PRO A 288 -16.03 9.15 16.44
C PRO A 288 -15.55 8.81 17.86
N GLU A 289 -16.41 8.22 18.68
CA GLU A 289 -16.14 7.82 20.07
C GLU A 289 -15.04 6.77 20.14
N VAL A 290 -15.12 5.74 19.29
CA VAL A 290 -14.10 4.68 19.21
C VAL A 290 -12.77 5.23 18.73
N VAL A 291 -12.77 6.10 17.71
CA VAL A 291 -11.55 6.73 17.20
C VAL A 291 -10.89 7.61 18.28
N GLU A 292 -11.68 8.42 18.98
CA GLU A 292 -11.15 9.28 20.05
C GLU A 292 -10.53 8.48 21.17
N GLU A 293 -11.18 7.41 21.63
CA GLU A 293 -10.68 6.53 22.69
C GLU A 293 -9.36 5.86 22.26
N GLN A 294 -9.30 5.33 21.02
CA GLN A 294 -8.08 4.74 20.48
C GLN A 294 -6.93 5.76 20.42
N CYS A 295 -7.20 6.98 19.97
CA CYS A 295 -6.19 8.04 19.93
C CYS A 295 -5.68 8.39 21.34
N ARG A 296 -6.57 8.50 22.31
CA ARG A 296 -6.23 8.84 23.71
C ARG A 296 -5.35 7.75 24.32
N THR A 297 -5.79 6.50 24.24
CA THR A 297 -5.07 5.32 24.75
C THR A 297 -3.67 5.20 24.14
N LEU A 298 -3.57 5.38 22.81
CA LEU A 298 -2.28 5.33 22.13
C LEU A 298 -1.34 6.47 22.52
N CYS A 299 -1.82 7.70 22.68
CA CYS A 299 -0.98 8.81 23.16
C CYS A 299 -0.47 8.56 24.59
N GLU A 300 -1.33 8.01 25.45
CA GLU A 300 -0.95 7.70 26.85
C GLU A 300 0.05 6.55 26.95
N SER A 301 -0.06 5.54 26.09
CA SER A 301 0.84 4.37 26.09
C SER A 301 2.17 4.59 25.37
N THR A 302 2.24 5.55 24.43
CA THR A 302 3.44 5.81 23.62
C THR A 302 4.17 7.09 23.96
N GLY A 303 3.46 8.09 24.51
CA GLY A 303 3.99 9.43 24.74
C GLY A 303 4.09 10.30 23.49
N TYR A 304 3.53 9.89 22.37
CA TYR A 304 3.51 10.71 21.14
C TYR A 304 2.69 11.98 21.32
N ASP A 305 3.19 13.08 20.73
CA ASP A 305 2.59 14.41 20.73
C ASP A 305 1.97 14.81 19.37
N GLU A 306 1.84 13.84 18.45
CA GLU A 306 1.15 14.01 17.17
C GLU A 306 0.22 12.82 16.88
N ILE A 307 -1.00 13.13 16.42
CA ILE A 307 -2.00 12.16 15.95
C ILE A 307 -2.25 12.41 14.46
N SER A 308 -2.25 11.36 13.66
CA SER A 308 -2.66 11.39 12.24
C SER A 308 -3.90 10.52 12.03
N LEU A 309 -4.99 11.13 11.55
CA LEU A 309 -6.23 10.43 11.22
C LEU A 309 -6.12 9.83 9.81
N CYS A 310 -5.92 8.52 9.74
CA CYS A 310 -5.62 7.82 8.48
C CYS A 310 -6.89 7.33 7.77
N SER A 311 -7.00 7.65 6.48
CA SER A 311 -7.98 7.09 5.56
C SER A 311 -7.59 7.37 4.10
N LEU A 312 -8.33 6.82 3.13
CA LEU A 312 -8.16 7.15 1.71
C LEU A 312 -8.76 8.51 1.33
N SER A 313 -9.60 9.12 2.17
CA SER A 313 -10.26 10.40 1.88
C SER A 313 -10.84 11.00 3.17
N THR A 314 -9.98 11.58 4.00
CA THR A 314 -10.33 12.02 5.37
C THR A 314 -11.52 13.01 5.39
N SER A 315 -11.60 13.92 4.43
CA SER A 315 -12.72 14.87 4.30
C SER A 315 -14.07 14.22 3.94
N ASP A 316 -14.08 12.93 3.56
CA ASP A 316 -15.30 12.17 3.27
C ASP A 316 -15.81 11.35 4.48
N TYR A 317 -15.12 11.37 5.62
CA TYR A 317 -15.57 10.70 6.83
C TYR A 317 -16.78 11.41 7.44
N THR A 318 -17.88 10.67 7.71
CA THR A 318 -19.14 11.28 8.21
C THR A 318 -19.02 11.85 9.61
N GLY A 319 -18.20 11.20 10.45
CA GLY A 319 -17.93 11.60 11.82
C GLY A 319 -16.82 12.65 11.99
N LEU A 320 -16.31 13.28 10.92
CA LEU A 320 -15.12 14.13 11.01
C LEU A 320 -15.33 15.35 11.93
N GLN A 321 -16.43 16.07 11.78
CA GLN A 321 -16.70 17.29 12.55
C GLN A 321 -16.90 17.02 14.05
N PRO A 322 -17.76 16.07 14.48
CA PRO A 322 -17.89 15.74 15.89
C PRO A 322 -16.57 15.20 16.48
N LEU A 323 -15.83 14.37 15.74
CA LEU A 323 -14.52 13.86 16.18
C LEU A 323 -13.52 14.98 16.44
N LEU A 324 -13.32 15.90 15.48
CA LEU A 324 -12.39 17.02 15.65
C LEU A 324 -12.80 17.94 16.81
N THR A 325 -14.11 18.21 16.94
CA THR A 325 -14.63 19.05 18.03
C THR A 325 -14.35 18.45 19.41
N SER A 326 -14.45 17.14 19.55
CA SER A 326 -14.13 16.44 20.80
C SER A 326 -12.61 16.35 21.02
N MET A 327 -11.86 15.92 20.01
CA MET A 327 -10.41 15.74 20.12
C MET A 327 -9.69 17.05 20.46
N LEU A 328 -10.02 18.18 19.83
CA LEU A 328 -9.33 19.45 20.04
C LEU A 328 -9.43 19.96 21.48
N LYS A 329 -10.45 19.58 22.26
CA LYS A 329 -10.57 19.96 23.67
C LYS A 329 -9.39 19.44 24.51
N TRP A 330 -9.08 18.14 24.38
CA TRP A 330 -8.03 17.54 25.19
C TRP A 330 -6.64 17.58 24.55
N THR A 331 -6.56 17.56 23.20
CA THR A 331 -5.29 17.65 22.50
C THR A 331 -4.65 19.03 22.67
N THR A 332 -5.44 20.10 22.66
CA THR A 332 -4.95 21.46 22.95
C THR A 332 -4.41 21.57 24.37
N GLU A 333 -5.10 21.03 25.37
CA GLU A 333 -4.65 21.02 26.76
C GLU A 333 -3.34 20.26 26.96
N LYS A 334 -3.17 19.14 26.23
CA LYS A 334 -1.98 18.28 26.29
C LYS A 334 -0.86 18.67 25.30
N ASN A 335 -1.04 19.73 24.49
CA ASN A 335 -0.14 20.15 23.40
C ASN A 335 0.11 19.04 22.36
N ILE A 336 -0.90 18.25 22.03
CA ILE A 336 -0.85 17.20 21.02
C ILE A 336 -1.37 17.74 19.70
N ASN A 337 -0.61 17.56 18.62
CA ASN A 337 -1.00 17.98 17.27
C ASN A 337 -1.93 16.94 16.61
N VAL A 338 -2.91 17.42 15.83
CA VAL A 338 -3.80 16.55 15.04
C VAL A 338 -3.56 16.81 13.56
N ALA A 339 -3.10 15.82 12.81
CA ALA A 339 -2.87 15.90 11.37
C ALA A 339 -4.00 15.21 10.60
N LEU A 340 -4.44 15.84 9.53
CA LEU A 340 -5.49 15.34 8.63
C LEU A 340 -4.89 15.10 7.24
N PRO A 341 -4.32 13.92 6.97
CA PRO A 341 -3.86 13.57 5.64
C PRO A 341 -5.04 13.30 4.68
N SER A 342 -4.75 13.25 3.38
CA SER A 342 -5.73 12.86 2.34
C SER A 342 -6.96 13.76 2.26
N LEU A 343 -6.80 15.07 2.48
CA LEU A 343 -7.86 16.04 2.27
C LEU A 343 -8.13 16.23 0.78
N ARG A 344 -9.41 16.22 0.42
CA ARG A 344 -9.83 16.47 -0.96
C ARG A 344 -10.16 17.93 -1.20
N VAL A 345 -9.81 18.40 -2.38
CA VAL A 345 -10.06 19.78 -2.84
C VAL A 345 -11.55 20.12 -2.89
N ASP A 346 -12.38 19.17 -3.34
CA ASP A 346 -13.82 19.35 -3.55
C ASP A 346 -14.67 19.22 -2.26
N ASN A 347 -14.06 18.87 -1.13
CA ASN A 347 -14.74 18.74 0.16
C ASN A 347 -13.99 19.50 1.29
N PHE A 348 -13.58 20.72 0.98
CA PHE A 348 -12.83 21.58 1.90
C PHE A 348 -13.73 22.74 2.35
N SER A 349 -14.19 22.74 3.60
CA SER A 349 -15.08 23.75 4.16
C SER A 349 -14.32 24.84 4.93
N ASP A 350 -14.95 26.03 5.07
CA ASP A 350 -14.39 27.12 5.89
C ASP A 350 -14.22 26.68 7.35
N GLU A 351 -15.18 25.92 7.90
CA GLU A 351 -15.10 25.36 9.26
C GLU A 351 -13.93 24.39 9.45
N LEU A 352 -13.65 23.55 8.44
CA LEU A 352 -12.48 22.68 8.46
C LEU A 352 -11.19 23.49 8.40
N MET A 353 -11.16 24.59 7.62
CA MET A 353 -10.02 25.50 7.53
C MET A 353 -9.76 26.18 8.88
N GLU A 354 -10.78 26.68 9.57
CA GLU A 354 -10.62 27.28 10.90
C GLU A 354 -9.97 26.30 11.87
N LYS A 355 -10.48 25.07 11.93
CA LYS A 355 -9.91 24.01 12.79
C LYS A 355 -8.45 23.65 12.40
N LEU A 356 -8.13 23.62 11.11
CA LEU A 356 -6.76 23.38 10.64
C LEU A 356 -5.80 24.51 10.99
N THR A 357 -6.29 25.76 11.14
CA THR A 357 -5.43 26.89 11.56
C THR A 357 -5.09 26.86 13.04
N GLU A 358 -5.90 26.19 13.86
CA GLU A 358 -5.63 25.96 15.29
C GLU A 358 -4.58 24.86 15.49
N VAL A 359 -4.39 23.99 14.51
CA VAL A 359 -3.40 22.93 14.48
C VAL A 359 -2.09 23.46 13.85
N ARG A 360 -0.98 22.77 14.10
CA ARG A 360 0.33 23.12 13.51
C ARG A 360 0.24 23.20 11.99
N ARG A 361 0.62 24.35 11.40
CA ARG A 361 0.61 24.59 9.95
C ARG A 361 1.59 23.68 9.24
N SER A 362 1.11 22.62 8.63
CA SER A 362 1.84 21.81 7.66
C SER A 362 1.69 22.38 6.25
N SER A 363 2.52 21.92 5.29
CA SER A 363 2.31 22.26 3.88
C SER A 363 0.99 21.64 3.38
N LEU A 364 0.19 22.42 2.65
CA LEU A 364 -1.03 21.90 2.04
C LEU A 364 -0.71 21.14 0.76
N THR A 365 -1.26 19.96 0.67
CA THR A 365 -1.10 19.06 -0.47
C THR A 365 -2.45 18.73 -1.08
N PHE A 366 -2.58 18.94 -2.38
CA PHE A 366 -3.80 18.63 -3.13
C PHE A 366 -3.46 17.75 -4.34
N ALA A 367 -4.40 16.93 -4.74
CA ALA A 367 -4.25 15.98 -5.83
C ALA A 367 -5.32 16.19 -6.93
N PRO A 368 -5.15 17.15 -7.85
CA PRO A 368 -6.01 17.28 -9.02
C PRO A 368 -5.88 16.10 -9.98
N GLU A 369 -4.73 15.41 -9.99
CA GLU A 369 -4.31 14.24 -10.78
C GLU A 369 -4.13 14.50 -12.28
N ALA A 370 -4.89 15.42 -12.90
CA ALA A 370 -4.79 15.77 -14.31
C ALA A 370 -4.88 17.27 -14.54
N GLY A 371 -4.19 17.78 -15.57
CA GLY A 371 -4.08 19.21 -15.88
C GLY A 371 -5.38 19.83 -16.39
N THR A 372 -6.14 19.10 -17.22
CA THR A 372 -7.37 19.59 -17.86
C THR A 372 -8.64 19.01 -17.22
N GLN A 373 -9.77 19.74 -17.36
CA GLN A 373 -11.07 19.24 -16.89
C GLN A 373 -11.47 17.96 -17.63
N ARG A 374 -11.27 17.92 -18.95
CA ARG A 374 -11.57 16.75 -19.76
C ARG A 374 -10.90 15.49 -19.21
N LEU A 375 -9.61 15.57 -18.90
CA LEU A 375 -8.87 14.42 -18.40
C LEU A 375 -9.25 14.10 -16.93
N ARG A 376 -9.55 15.10 -16.08
CA ARG A 376 -10.12 14.88 -14.74
C ARG A 376 -11.46 14.13 -14.80
N ASP A 377 -12.30 14.44 -15.80
CA ASP A 377 -13.56 13.74 -16.02
C ASP A 377 -13.33 12.31 -16.54
N ALA A 378 -12.38 12.12 -17.48
CA ALA A 378 -11.99 10.79 -17.97
C ALA A 378 -11.53 9.86 -16.84
N ILE A 379 -10.73 10.33 -15.91
CA ILE A 379 -10.26 9.56 -14.76
C ILE A 379 -11.26 9.53 -13.59
N ASN A 380 -12.42 10.16 -13.73
CA ASN A 380 -13.47 10.30 -12.72
C ASN A 380 -12.97 10.89 -11.38
N LYS A 381 -12.11 11.89 -11.46
CA LYS A 381 -11.60 12.55 -10.23
C LYS A 381 -12.67 13.38 -9.55
N ASN A 382 -13.66 13.88 -10.30
CA ASN A 382 -14.75 14.73 -9.80
C ASN A 382 -14.25 15.98 -9.06
N VAL A 383 -13.20 16.61 -9.55
CA VAL A 383 -12.64 17.88 -9.06
C VAL A 383 -12.68 18.88 -10.21
N THR A 384 -13.34 20.01 -9.97
CA THR A 384 -13.42 21.09 -10.96
C THR A 384 -12.29 22.09 -10.79
N TYR A 385 -12.08 22.92 -11.83
CA TYR A 385 -11.19 24.07 -11.71
C TYR A 385 -11.60 25.02 -10.59
N ALA A 386 -12.91 25.25 -10.46
CA ALA A 386 -13.45 26.13 -9.42
C ALA A 386 -13.15 25.61 -7.99
N ASP A 387 -13.23 24.29 -7.79
CA ASP A 387 -12.88 23.67 -6.50
C ASP A 387 -11.40 23.91 -6.15
N VAL A 388 -10.50 23.72 -7.11
CA VAL A 388 -9.06 23.97 -6.91
C VAL A 388 -8.83 25.43 -6.56
N MET A 389 -9.38 26.38 -7.33
CA MET A 389 -9.18 27.81 -7.09
C MET A 389 -9.77 28.27 -5.76
N LYS A 390 -10.98 27.81 -5.42
CA LYS A 390 -11.62 28.09 -4.13
C LYS A 390 -10.71 27.64 -2.98
N THR A 391 -10.24 26.40 -3.01
CA THR A 391 -9.47 25.82 -1.92
C THR A 391 -8.11 26.46 -1.75
N VAL A 392 -7.37 26.76 -2.84
CA VAL A 392 -6.08 27.47 -2.72
C VAL A 392 -6.27 28.92 -2.27
N ASN A 393 -7.37 29.59 -2.66
CA ASN A 393 -7.69 30.93 -2.21
C ASN A 393 -7.91 30.97 -0.69
N MET A 394 -8.72 30.05 -0.15
CA MET A 394 -8.93 29.86 1.30
C MET A 394 -7.59 29.62 2.02
N ALA A 395 -6.74 28.74 1.48
CA ALA A 395 -5.42 28.48 2.04
C ALA A 395 -4.55 29.75 2.11
N PHE A 396 -4.54 30.53 1.04
CA PHE A 396 -3.76 31.79 0.99
C PHE A 396 -4.29 32.84 1.96
N SER A 397 -5.62 32.96 2.12
CA SER A 397 -6.25 33.80 3.16
C SER A 397 -5.90 33.31 4.57
N GLY A 398 -5.78 32.00 4.77
CA GLY A 398 -5.35 31.38 6.02
C GLY A 398 -3.82 31.52 6.29
N GLY A 399 -3.07 32.16 5.39
CA GLY A 399 -1.67 32.50 5.58
C GLY A 399 -0.66 31.52 5.00
N TRP A 400 -1.08 30.50 4.24
CA TRP A 400 -0.16 29.61 3.52
C TRP A 400 0.50 30.31 2.34
N THR A 401 1.75 29.94 2.06
CA THR A 401 2.55 30.46 0.94
C THR A 401 3.16 29.36 0.09
N ALA A 402 2.95 28.10 0.49
CA ALA A 402 3.40 26.92 -0.24
C ALA A 402 2.24 25.95 -0.43
N VAL A 403 2.11 25.44 -1.67
CA VAL A 403 1.12 24.43 -2.05
C VAL A 403 1.81 23.34 -2.86
N LYS A 404 1.53 22.08 -2.54
CA LYS A 404 1.98 20.94 -3.32
C LYS A 404 0.80 20.32 -4.09
N LEU A 405 1.00 20.10 -5.38
CA LEU A 405 0.01 19.54 -6.29
C LEU A 405 0.52 18.21 -6.85
N TYR A 406 -0.30 17.17 -6.73
CA TYR A 406 -0.01 15.86 -7.31
C TYR A 406 -0.75 15.67 -8.63
N PHE A 407 -0.02 15.14 -9.63
CA PHE A 407 -0.52 14.79 -10.95
C PHE A 407 0.03 13.44 -11.40
N MET A 408 -0.61 12.89 -12.42
CA MET A 408 -0.10 11.75 -13.18
C MET A 408 0.07 12.15 -14.66
N ILE A 409 1.06 11.52 -15.31
CA ILE A 409 1.28 11.57 -16.77
C ILE A 409 1.20 10.15 -17.32
N GLY A 410 0.81 10.02 -18.60
CA GLY A 410 0.57 8.72 -19.24
C GLY A 410 -0.82 8.13 -18.95
N LEU A 411 -1.77 8.95 -18.52
CA LEU A 411 -3.16 8.52 -18.28
C LEU A 411 -3.86 8.10 -19.59
N PRO A 412 -4.75 7.12 -19.56
CA PRO A 412 -5.56 6.77 -20.73
C PRO A 412 -6.26 7.99 -21.32
N THR A 413 -6.23 8.14 -22.63
CA THR A 413 -6.74 9.28 -23.43
C THR A 413 -5.99 10.60 -23.28
N GLU A 414 -4.87 10.66 -22.55
CA GLU A 414 -4.08 11.87 -22.35
C GLU A 414 -3.44 12.37 -23.64
N THR A 415 -3.45 13.68 -23.83
CA THR A 415 -2.77 14.40 -24.93
C THR A 415 -1.68 15.30 -24.38
N LEU A 416 -0.78 15.80 -25.23
CA LEU A 416 0.24 16.78 -24.81
C LEU A 416 -0.38 18.10 -24.29
N ASP A 417 -1.56 18.48 -24.76
CA ASP A 417 -2.30 19.62 -24.22
C ASP A 417 -2.76 19.38 -22.77
N ASP A 418 -3.12 18.14 -22.42
CA ASP A 418 -3.46 17.77 -21.05
C ASP A 418 -2.22 17.85 -20.15
N VAL A 419 -1.07 17.42 -20.64
CA VAL A 419 0.22 17.52 -19.93
C VAL A 419 0.62 18.99 -19.74
N ALA A 420 0.53 19.84 -20.76
CA ALA A 420 0.75 21.27 -20.63
C ALA A 420 -0.24 21.95 -19.66
N GLY A 421 -1.46 21.41 -19.58
CA GLY A 421 -2.49 21.83 -18.62
C GLY A 421 -2.06 21.71 -17.18
N ILE A 422 -1.14 20.80 -16.84
CA ILE A 422 -0.56 20.68 -15.49
C ILE A 422 0.20 21.96 -15.12
N ALA A 423 1.10 22.42 -15.99
CA ALA A 423 1.85 23.66 -15.79
C ALA A 423 0.93 24.89 -15.76
N GLN A 424 -0.09 24.91 -16.63
CA GLN A 424 -1.08 25.98 -16.66
C GLN A 424 -1.88 26.07 -15.36
N LEU A 425 -2.35 24.94 -14.82
CA LEU A 425 -3.05 24.90 -13.53
C LEU A 425 -2.13 25.41 -12.40
N GLY A 426 -0.87 24.99 -12.39
CA GLY A 426 0.13 25.52 -11.46
C GLY A 426 0.32 27.03 -11.57
N GLN A 427 0.35 27.59 -12.80
CA GLN A 427 0.43 29.04 -13.01
C GLN A 427 -0.82 29.77 -12.50
N GLN A 428 -2.01 29.18 -12.72
CA GLN A 428 -3.27 29.73 -12.22
C GLN A 428 -3.31 29.79 -10.69
N VAL A 429 -2.74 28.80 -10.01
CA VAL A 429 -2.57 28.82 -8.55
C VAL A 429 -1.60 29.94 -8.10
N VAL A 430 -0.51 30.16 -8.84
CA VAL A 430 0.38 31.30 -8.59
C VAL A 430 -0.36 32.64 -8.77
N ASP A 431 -1.14 32.76 -9.84
CA ASP A 431 -1.90 33.98 -10.15
C ASP A 431 -2.96 34.24 -9.08
N GLU A 432 -3.65 33.20 -8.59
CA GLU A 432 -4.65 33.29 -7.53
C GLU A 432 -4.03 33.82 -6.22
N PHE A 433 -2.82 33.37 -5.86
CA PHE A 433 -2.10 33.96 -4.71
C PHE A 433 -1.95 35.45 -4.83
N TYR A 434 -1.53 35.97 -6.01
CA TYR A 434 -1.31 37.41 -6.19
C TYR A 434 -2.61 38.21 -6.32
N ARG A 435 -3.74 37.58 -6.72
CA ARG A 435 -5.08 38.20 -6.74
C ARG A 435 -5.69 38.29 -5.35
N ASN A 436 -5.37 37.35 -4.45
CA ASN A 436 -5.95 37.30 -3.13
C ASN A 436 -5.54 38.50 -2.27
N PRO A 437 -6.50 39.37 -1.81
CA PRO A 437 -6.20 40.55 -1.02
C PRO A 437 -5.70 40.23 0.39
N ASP A 438 -6.08 39.09 0.94
CA ASP A 438 -5.80 38.65 2.32
C ASP A 438 -4.51 37.81 2.40
N ARG A 439 -3.82 37.57 1.28
CA ARG A 439 -2.57 36.82 1.27
C ARG A 439 -1.50 37.41 2.19
N PRO A 440 -0.55 36.65 2.69
CA PRO A 440 0.59 37.11 3.46
C PRO A 440 1.38 38.17 2.68
N LYS A 441 1.41 39.44 3.17
CA LYS A 441 2.13 40.53 2.53
C LYS A 441 3.65 40.38 2.72
N GLY A 442 4.42 40.75 1.70
CA GLY A 442 5.88 40.64 1.73
C GLY A 442 6.44 39.24 1.51
N LYS A 443 5.58 38.23 1.30
CA LYS A 443 5.99 36.86 0.98
C LYS A 443 5.62 36.47 -0.45
N GLY A 444 6.44 35.61 -1.07
CA GLY A 444 6.14 34.99 -2.35
C GLY A 444 5.42 33.65 -2.18
N VAL A 445 4.84 33.15 -3.27
CA VAL A 445 4.25 31.79 -3.30
C VAL A 445 5.24 30.80 -3.90
N GLN A 446 5.20 29.56 -3.42
CA GLN A 446 5.87 28.40 -4.01
C GLN A 446 4.83 27.33 -4.31
N VAL A 447 4.73 26.92 -5.58
CA VAL A 447 3.92 25.78 -6.03
C VAL A 447 4.88 24.64 -6.38
N SER A 448 4.72 23.51 -5.70
CA SER A 448 5.45 22.27 -6.01
C SER A 448 4.53 21.31 -6.75
N ILE A 449 4.89 20.90 -7.95
CA ILE A 449 4.19 19.91 -8.76
C ILE A 449 4.98 18.61 -8.70
N SER A 450 4.31 17.53 -8.28
CA SER A 450 4.85 16.18 -8.36
C SER A 450 4.00 15.40 -9.36
N ALA A 451 4.63 14.95 -10.45
CA ALA A 451 3.96 14.20 -11.52
C ALA A 451 4.54 12.78 -11.59
N SER A 452 3.74 11.80 -11.20
CA SER A 452 4.09 10.38 -11.30
C SER A 452 3.65 9.80 -12.64
N SER A 453 4.34 8.76 -13.11
CA SER A 453 3.89 8.00 -14.27
C SER A 453 2.68 7.13 -13.90
N PHE A 454 1.69 7.08 -14.77
CA PHE A 454 0.53 6.20 -14.59
C PHE A 454 0.95 4.73 -14.74
N VAL A 455 0.50 3.90 -13.82
CA VAL A 455 0.66 2.44 -13.85
C VAL A 455 -0.73 1.80 -13.78
N PRO A 456 -1.14 1.04 -14.81
CA PRO A 456 -2.40 0.30 -14.76
C PRO A 456 -2.36 -0.77 -13.65
N LYS A 457 -3.33 -0.75 -12.76
CA LYS A 457 -3.37 -1.67 -11.61
C LYS A 457 -4.55 -2.65 -11.70
N PRO A 458 -4.40 -3.88 -11.16
CA PRO A 458 -5.47 -4.87 -11.04
C PRO A 458 -6.72 -4.32 -10.33
N PHE A 459 -7.87 -4.85 -10.67
CA PHE A 459 -9.18 -4.48 -10.11
C PHE A 459 -9.59 -3.01 -10.28
N THR A 460 -8.96 -2.29 -11.22
CA THR A 460 -9.37 -0.93 -11.60
C THR A 460 -10.04 -0.93 -12.98
N PRO A 461 -10.84 0.11 -13.32
CA PRO A 461 -11.31 0.30 -14.67
C PRO A 461 -10.21 0.33 -15.72
N PHE A 462 -9.00 0.74 -15.36
CA PHE A 462 -7.85 0.82 -16.25
C PHE A 462 -6.96 -0.43 -16.30
N GLN A 463 -7.36 -1.54 -15.69
CA GLN A 463 -6.59 -2.79 -15.73
C GLN A 463 -6.35 -3.38 -17.13
N TRP A 464 -7.14 -2.98 -18.12
CA TRP A 464 -6.99 -3.37 -19.54
C TRP A 464 -6.18 -2.36 -20.36
N GLU A 465 -5.97 -1.14 -19.83
CA GLU A 465 -5.21 -0.11 -20.51
C GLU A 465 -3.70 -0.43 -20.51
N PRO A 466 -2.97 -0.02 -21.56
CA PRO A 466 -1.52 -0.09 -21.56
C PRO A 466 -0.94 1.00 -20.65
N GLN A 467 0.26 0.77 -20.15
CA GLN A 467 1.14 1.85 -19.71
C GLN A 467 1.82 2.45 -20.94
N ASP A 468 2.03 3.77 -20.96
CA ASP A 468 2.88 4.40 -21.98
C ASP A 468 4.29 3.78 -21.98
N THR A 469 4.95 3.74 -23.12
CA THR A 469 6.35 3.34 -23.20
C THR A 469 7.26 4.34 -22.46
N MET A 470 8.48 3.94 -22.15
CA MET A 470 9.45 4.84 -21.49
C MET A 470 9.71 6.09 -22.34
N GLU A 471 9.82 5.94 -23.67
CA GLU A 471 10.03 7.04 -24.61
C GLU A 471 8.84 8.01 -24.61
N GLN A 472 7.60 7.49 -24.59
CA GLN A 472 6.39 8.31 -24.52
C GLN A 472 6.30 9.07 -23.18
N LEU A 473 6.63 8.42 -22.08
CA LEU A 473 6.66 9.06 -20.77
C LEU A 473 7.74 10.16 -20.70
N GLU A 474 8.94 9.90 -21.22
CA GLU A 474 10.02 10.90 -21.29
C GLU A 474 9.66 12.10 -22.17
N GLU A 475 9.00 11.86 -23.31
CA GLU A 475 8.50 12.93 -24.16
C GLU A 475 7.51 13.82 -23.40
N LYS A 476 6.55 13.22 -22.71
CA LYS A 476 5.57 13.92 -21.88
C LYS A 476 6.23 14.67 -20.72
N GLN A 477 7.22 14.08 -20.04
CA GLN A 477 7.99 14.77 -19.00
C GLN A 477 8.73 15.99 -19.56
N LYS A 478 9.43 15.86 -20.70
CA LYS A 478 10.11 16.97 -21.37
C LYS A 478 9.13 18.08 -21.75
N HIS A 479 7.94 17.70 -22.27
CA HIS A 479 6.89 18.65 -22.61
C HIS A 479 6.36 19.40 -21.37
N LEU A 480 6.15 18.69 -20.25
CA LEU A 480 5.74 19.30 -18.98
C LEU A 480 6.77 20.32 -18.47
N TYR A 481 8.05 19.98 -18.46
CA TYR A 481 9.11 20.90 -18.05
C TYR A 481 9.18 22.13 -18.97
N ALA A 482 9.04 21.96 -20.29
CA ALA A 482 9.05 23.04 -21.26
C ALA A 482 7.84 23.98 -21.12
N SER A 483 6.73 23.52 -20.58
CA SER A 483 5.50 24.28 -20.38
C SER A 483 5.54 25.24 -19.19
N VAL A 484 6.55 25.13 -18.30
CA VAL A 484 6.67 25.99 -17.12
C VAL A 484 7.41 27.28 -17.46
N THR A 485 6.77 28.41 -17.20
CA THR A 485 7.28 29.75 -17.55
C THR A 485 7.76 30.59 -16.33
N THR A 486 7.55 30.10 -15.10
CA THR A 486 7.85 30.83 -13.88
C THR A 486 8.74 30.03 -12.91
N LYS A 487 9.66 30.73 -12.22
CA LYS A 487 10.50 30.13 -11.15
C LYS A 487 9.72 29.84 -9.87
N LYS A 488 8.43 30.17 -9.78
CA LYS A 488 7.57 29.92 -8.63
C LYS A 488 6.97 28.50 -8.63
N ILE A 489 7.11 27.81 -9.76
CA ILE A 489 6.70 26.41 -9.92
C ILE A 489 7.98 25.56 -9.92
N ARG A 490 7.99 24.54 -9.08
CA ARG A 490 8.98 23.46 -9.09
C ARG A 490 8.30 22.18 -9.50
N ILE A 491 8.91 21.42 -10.41
CA ILE A 491 8.41 20.11 -10.86
C ILE A 491 9.37 19.03 -10.41
N SER A 492 8.82 17.91 -9.97
CA SER A 492 9.49 16.63 -9.82
C SER A 492 8.71 15.53 -10.56
N THR A 493 9.41 14.65 -11.23
CA THR A 493 8.85 13.48 -11.91
C THR A 493 9.51 12.20 -11.40
N HIS A 494 8.86 11.07 -11.56
CA HIS A 494 9.44 9.76 -11.25
C HIS A 494 10.32 9.27 -12.39
N LEU A 495 11.27 8.38 -12.08
CA LEU A 495 12.07 7.70 -13.09
C LEU A 495 11.19 6.77 -13.93
N THR A 496 11.33 6.86 -15.25
CA THR A 496 10.53 6.04 -16.17
C THR A 496 10.85 4.55 -16.10
N PRO A 497 12.13 4.12 -15.95
CA PRO A 497 12.45 2.69 -15.81
C PRO A 497 11.83 2.04 -14.56
N THR A 498 11.83 2.76 -13.42
CA THR A 498 11.20 2.27 -12.18
C THR A 498 9.69 2.10 -12.37
N SER A 499 9.02 3.10 -12.98
CA SER A 499 7.59 3.03 -13.27
C SER A 499 7.25 1.94 -14.29
N PHE A 500 8.13 1.70 -15.27
CA PHE A 500 7.96 0.61 -16.24
C PHE A 500 8.01 -0.75 -15.56
N LEU A 501 9.02 -1.00 -14.73
CA LEU A 501 9.16 -2.26 -14.00
C LEU A 501 7.98 -2.49 -13.03
N GLU A 502 7.52 -1.44 -12.35
CA GLU A 502 6.29 -1.49 -11.55
C GLU A 502 5.09 -1.95 -12.40
N GLY A 503 4.92 -1.41 -13.61
CA GLY A 503 3.87 -1.80 -14.55
C GLY A 503 3.97 -3.26 -14.98
N VAL A 504 5.17 -3.77 -15.18
CA VAL A 504 5.42 -5.18 -15.49
C VAL A 504 4.94 -6.08 -14.37
N PHE A 505 5.36 -5.84 -13.13
CA PHE A 505 5.00 -6.68 -11.99
C PHE A 505 3.54 -6.51 -11.55
N ALA A 506 3.00 -5.29 -11.58
CA ALA A 506 1.59 -5.04 -11.24
C ALA A 506 0.63 -5.79 -12.19
N ARG A 507 1.01 -6.02 -13.43
CA ARG A 507 0.22 -6.69 -14.47
C ARG A 507 0.73 -8.09 -14.83
N GLY A 508 1.76 -8.54 -14.14
CA GLY A 508 2.50 -9.76 -14.41
C GLY A 508 1.74 -11.05 -14.08
N ASP A 509 2.22 -12.14 -14.61
CA ASP A 509 1.75 -13.48 -14.34
C ASP A 509 2.86 -14.33 -13.67
N ARG A 510 2.56 -15.60 -13.38
CA ARG A 510 3.43 -16.51 -12.62
C ARG A 510 4.81 -16.74 -13.26
N ARG A 511 4.95 -16.57 -14.57
CA ARG A 511 6.25 -16.70 -15.27
C ARG A 511 7.28 -15.68 -14.78
N LEU A 512 6.84 -14.54 -14.24
CA LEU A 512 7.73 -13.51 -13.69
C LEU A 512 8.47 -13.97 -12.43
N SER A 513 8.04 -15.03 -11.75
CA SER A 513 8.82 -15.64 -10.65
C SER A 513 10.23 -16.00 -11.10
N LYS A 514 10.40 -16.49 -12.33
CA LYS A 514 11.72 -16.81 -12.88
C LYS A 514 12.57 -15.56 -13.11
N VAL A 515 11.98 -14.49 -13.64
CA VAL A 515 12.69 -13.21 -13.82
C VAL A 515 13.14 -12.65 -12.48
N LEU A 516 12.25 -12.70 -11.47
CA LEU A 516 12.53 -12.20 -10.14
C LEU A 516 13.72 -12.94 -9.49
N GLU A 517 13.75 -14.28 -9.61
CA GLU A 517 14.90 -15.08 -9.14
C GLU A 517 16.19 -14.68 -9.84
N LEU A 518 16.16 -14.53 -11.17
CA LEU A 518 17.34 -14.17 -11.95
C LEU A 518 17.86 -12.76 -11.60
N ALA A 519 16.96 -11.79 -11.48
CA ALA A 519 17.32 -10.43 -11.09
C ALA A 519 17.91 -10.38 -9.66
N TRP A 520 17.31 -11.09 -8.71
CA TRP A 520 17.84 -11.20 -7.37
C TRP A 520 19.26 -11.85 -7.37
N LYS A 521 19.49 -12.92 -8.14
CA LYS A 521 20.81 -13.55 -8.30
C LYS A 521 21.85 -12.61 -8.90
N LYS A 522 21.42 -11.65 -9.73
CA LYS A 522 22.27 -10.59 -10.29
C LYS A 522 22.50 -9.44 -9.28
N GLY A 523 21.87 -9.50 -8.09
CA GLY A 523 22.05 -8.57 -7.00
C GLY A 523 21.00 -7.44 -6.96
N CYS A 524 19.90 -7.54 -7.71
CA CYS A 524 18.78 -6.60 -7.60
C CYS A 524 18.10 -6.77 -6.24
N LYS A 525 18.01 -5.68 -5.49
CA LYS A 525 17.33 -5.55 -4.20
C LYS A 525 17.14 -4.08 -3.89
N PHE A 526 16.17 -3.77 -3.01
CA PHE A 526 15.78 -2.38 -2.73
C PHE A 526 15.42 -1.60 -3.99
N ASP A 527 14.78 -2.27 -4.97
CA ASP A 527 14.44 -1.68 -6.27
C ASP A 527 13.45 -0.50 -6.18
N SER A 528 12.84 -0.28 -5.03
CA SER A 528 12.04 0.91 -4.70
C SER A 528 12.86 2.16 -4.39
N TRP A 529 14.18 2.03 -4.23
CA TRP A 529 15.10 3.10 -3.91
C TRP A 529 15.99 3.43 -5.12
N ASP A 530 15.95 4.67 -5.59
CA ASP A 530 16.66 5.11 -6.80
C ASP A 530 18.16 4.77 -6.78
N ASP A 531 18.79 4.81 -5.59
CA ASP A 531 20.23 4.55 -5.41
C ASP A 531 20.58 3.05 -5.54
N HIS A 532 19.61 2.16 -5.48
CA HIS A 532 19.78 0.70 -5.55
C HIS A 532 19.21 0.10 -6.82
N PHE A 533 18.36 0.83 -7.53
CA PHE A 533 17.66 0.34 -8.71
C PHE A 533 18.62 0.19 -9.91
N ASP A 534 18.73 -1.02 -10.44
CA ASP A 534 19.60 -1.35 -11.59
C ASP A 534 18.77 -1.92 -12.74
N PHE A 535 18.34 -1.03 -13.64
CA PHE A 535 17.47 -1.40 -14.75
C PHE A 535 18.13 -2.38 -15.74
N GLU A 536 19.45 -2.28 -15.96
CA GLU A 536 20.16 -3.14 -16.91
C GLU A 536 20.14 -4.60 -16.45
N LYS A 537 20.38 -4.85 -15.16
CA LYS A 537 20.30 -6.21 -14.59
C LYS A 537 18.91 -6.80 -14.69
N TRP A 538 17.87 -5.98 -14.55
CA TRP A 538 16.49 -6.43 -14.77
C TRP A 538 16.25 -6.83 -16.22
N MET A 539 16.71 -6.05 -17.20
CA MET A 539 16.58 -6.39 -18.62
C MET A 539 17.35 -7.66 -18.97
N GLU A 540 18.56 -7.82 -18.46
CA GLU A 540 19.32 -9.10 -18.59
C GLU A 540 18.54 -10.29 -18.01
N ALA A 541 17.85 -10.12 -16.88
CA ALA A 541 17.04 -11.19 -16.28
C ALA A 541 15.82 -11.55 -17.15
N PHE A 542 15.20 -10.57 -17.80
CA PHE A 542 14.12 -10.81 -18.77
C PHE A 542 14.62 -11.57 -20.00
N ASP A 543 15.74 -11.15 -20.58
CA ASP A 543 16.38 -11.82 -21.72
C ASP A 543 16.73 -13.28 -21.40
N GLU A 544 17.34 -13.53 -20.23
CA GLU A 544 17.68 -14.86 -19.77
C GLU A 544 16.45 -15.75 -19.52
N ALA A 545 15.36 -15.15 -19.05
CA ALA A 545 14.08 -15.84 -18.87
C ALA A 545 13.32 -16.07 -20.20
N GLY A 546 13.71 -15.40 -21.27
CA GLY A 546 13.02 -15.44 -22.58
C GLY A 546 11.65 -14.76 -22.55
N LEU A 547 11.47 -13.73 -21.73
CA LEU A 547 10.21 -12.99 -21.56
C LEU A 547 10.37 -11.53 -22.00
N ASP A 548 9.37 -11.00 -22.70
CA ASP A 548 9.31 -9.59 -23.07
C ASP A 548 8.58 -8.79 -21.98
N PRO A 549 9.25 -7.86 -21.28
CA PRO A 549 8.59 -7.02 -20.26
C PRO A 549 7.49 -6.13 -20.85
N SER A 550 7.61 -5.71 -22.13
CA SER A 550 6.61 -4.88 -22.81
C SER A 550 5.27 -5.61 -22.99
N PHE A 551 5.28 -6.94 -23.07
CA PHE A 551 4.08 -7.77 -23.10
C PHE A 551 3.20 -7.54 -21.88
N TYR A 552 3.80 -7.31 -20.71
CA TYR A 552 3.08 -7.06 -19.46
C TYR A 552 2.67 -5.60 -19.31
N ALA A 553 3.58 -4.64 -19.49
CA ALA A 553 3.36 -3.23 -19.21
C ALA A 553 2.61 -2.49 -20.32
N ASN A 554 3.07 -2.62 -21.59
CA ASN A 554 2.67 -1.70 -22.66
C ASN A 554 1.55 -2.23 -23.57
N ARG A 555 1.11 -3.46 -23.38
CA ARG A 555 0.04 -4.04 -24.18
C ARG A 555 -1.34 -3.68 -23.64
N ARG A 556 -2.25 -3.20 -24.51
CA ARG A 556 -3.68 -3.18 -24.20
C ARG A 556 -4.21 -4.62 -24.15
N ARG A 557 -5.03 -4.93 -23.14
CA ARG A 557 -5.66 -6.25 -22.99
C ARG A 557 -7.13 -6.18 -23.45
N ASP A 558 -7.62 -7.25 -24.02
CA ASP A 558 -9.03 -7.36 -24.38
C ASP A 558 -9.91 -7.64 -23.15
N PHE A 559 -11.18 -7.23 -23.21
CA PHE A 559 -12.10 -7.41 -22.10
C PHE A 559 -12.45 -8.88 -21.80
N ASP A 560 -12.33 -9.75 -22.80
CA ASP A 560 -12.55 -11.20 -22.70
C ASP A 560 -11.28 -11.99 -22.39
N GLU A 561 -10.11 -11.36 -22.42
CA GLU A 561 -8.85 -11.96 -21.98
C GLU A 561 -8.92 -12.37 -20.49
N ILE A 562 -8.39 -13.55 -20.17
CA ILE A 562 -8.21 -14.00 -18.80
C ILE A 562 -7.01 -13.25 -18.20
N LEU A 563 -7.28 -12.48 -17.15
CA LEU A 563 -6.25 -11.71 -16.45
C LEU A 563 -5.59 -12.54 -15.34
N PRO A 564 -4.32 -12.29 -15.00
CA PRO A 564 -3.61 -13.06 -13.97
C PRO A 564 -4.33 -13.14 -12.62
N TRP A 565 -5.19 -12.19 -12.30
CA TRP A 565 -5.96 -12.10 -11.04
C TRP A 565 -7.44 -12.47 -11.17
N ASP A 566 -7.92 -12.97 -12.30
CA ASP A 566 -9.36 -13.25 -12.51
C ASP A 566 -9.90 -14.39 -11.63
N HIS A 567 -9.03 -15.24 -11.08
CA HIS A 567 -9.35 -16.27 -10.09
C HIS A 567 -9.44 -15.74 -8.64
N LEU A 568 -9.18 -14.45 -8.42
CA LEU A 568 -9.35 -13.78 -7.13
C LEU A 568 -10.63 -12.94 -7.15
N ASP A 569 -11.31 -12.83 -5.99
CA ASP A 569 -12.54 -12.06 -5.87
C ASP A 569 -12.44 -10.98 -4.79
N TYR A 570 -12.24 -9.74 -5.23
CA TYR A 570 -12.21 -8.55 -4.39
C TYR A 570 -13.56 -7.83 -4.28
N GLY A 571 -14.66 -8.48 -4.70
CA GLY A 571 -16.02 -7.95 -4.58
C GLY A 571 -16.43 -7.02 -5.72
N ILE A 572 -15.52 -6.63 -6.60
CA ILE A 572 -15.81 -5.71 -7.70
C ILE A 572 -16.16 -6.50 -8.95
N SER A 573 -17.33 -6.22 -9.55
CA SER A 573 -17.75 -6.94 -10.74
C SER A 573 -16.97 -6.50 -12.00
N LYS A 574 -16.53 -7.46 -12.82
CA LYS A 574 -15.85 -7.19 -14.10
C LYS A 574 -16.72 -6.30 -15.00
N LYS A 575 -18.04 -6.53 -15.04
CA LYS A 575 -18.99 -5.70 -15.81
C LYS A 575 -18.98 -4.22 -15.39
N PHE A 576 -18.89 -3.95 -14.08
CA PHE A 576 -18.79 -2.57 -13.58
C PHE A 576 -17.48 -1.92 -14.05
N LEU A 577 -16.35 -2.60 -13.90
CA LEU A 577 -15.05 -2.10 -14.33
C LEU A 577 -15.00 -1.81 -15.84
N MET A 578 -15.57 -2.71 -16.66
CA MET A 578 -15.69 -2.52 -18.13
C MET A 578 -16.55 -1.30 -18.48
N ASN A 579 -17.66 -1.09 -17.79
CA ASN A 579 -18.52 0.07 -18.03
C ASN A 579 -17.82 1.37 -17.63
N GLU A 580 -17.08 1.38 -16.52
CA GLU A 580 -16.31 2.56 -16.11
C GLU A 580 -15.13 2.84 -17.05
N ASN A 581 -14.49 1.80 -17.62
CA ASN A 581 -13.47 1.96 -18.66
C ASN A 581 -14.07 2.65 -19.91
N LYS A 582 -15.23 2.19 -20.41
CA LYS A 582 -15.91 2.82 -21.56
C LYS A 582 -16.24 4.29 -21.31
N LYS A 583 -16.81 4.60 -20.14
CA LYS A 583 -17.09 6.00 -19.75
C LYS A 583 -15.83 6.86 -19.67
N ALA A 584 -14.67 6.28 -19.31
CA ALA A 584 -13.39 7.01 -19.32
C ALA A 584 -13.06 7.53 -20.73
N HIS A 585 -13.18 6.67 -21.74
CA HIS A 585 -12.93 7.05 -23.14
C HIS A 585 -13.93 8.09 -23.67
N GLU A 586 -15.11 8.17 -23.08
CA GLU A 586 -16.14 9.17 -23.39
C GLU A 586 -16.04 10.43 -22.49
N SER A 587 -15.12 10.47 -21.55
CA SER A 587 -14.97 11.51 -20.51
C SER A 587 -16.26 11.74 -19.71
N VAL A 588 -17.08 10.69 -19.52
CA VAL A 588 -18.34 10.74 -18.75
C VAL A 588 -18.07 10.38 -17.29
N THR A 589 -18.47 11.25 -16.39
CA THR A 589 -18.29 11.06 -14.94
C THR A 589 -19.32 10.11 -14.33
N THR A 590 -18.94 9.47 -13.23
CA THR A 590 -19.83 8.70 -12.36
C THR A 590 -19.84 9.36 -10.99
N PRO A 591 -21.02 9.66 -10.40
CA PRO A 591 -21.09 10.29 -9.09
C PRO A 591 -20.57 9.36 -7.99
N HIS A 592 -20.17 9.94 -6.86
CA HIS A 592 -19.72 9.16 -5.70
C HIS A 592 -20.88 8.43 -4.99
N CYS A 593 -20.54 7.41 -4.19
CA CYS A 593 -21.50 6.45 -3.64
C CYS A 593 -22.60 7.05 -2.77
N ARG A 594 -22.37 8.19 -2.09
CA ARG A 594 -23.40 8.88 -1.30
C ARG A 594 -24.44 9.60 -2.14
N ILE A 595 -24.10 10.04 -3.35
CA ILE A 595 -25.07 10.64 -4.27
C ILE A 595 -25.88 9.53 -4.95
N LYS A 596 -25.17 8.52 -5.52
CA LYS A 596 -25.81 7.42 -6.25
C LYS A 596 -24.94 6.16 -6.24
N CYS A 597 -25.54 5.03 -5.87
CA CYS A 597 -24.85 3.75 -5.99
C CYS A 597 -24.58 3.40 -7.46
N ALA A 598 -23.31 3.24 -7.81
CA ALA A 598 -22.89 2.86 -9.15
C ALA A 598 -22.94 1.34 -9.43
N GLY A 599 -23.32 0.51 -8.44
CA GLY A 599 -23.49 -0.94 -8.62
C GLY A 599 -22.17 -1.71 -8.77
N CYS A 600 -21.12 -1.33 -8.06
CA CYS A 600 -19.82 -2.00 -8.16
C CYS A 600 -19.81 -3.46 -7.70
N GLY A 601 -20.75 -3.88 -6.84
CA GLY A 601 -20.88 -5.25 -6.34
C GLY A 601 -20.22 -5.53 -4.99
N ALA A 602 -19.40 -4.61 -4.46
CA ALA A 602 -18.61 -4.85 -3.24
C ALA A 602 -19.44 -5.16 -1.98
N ASN A 603 -20.68 -4.66 -1.91
CA ASN A 603 -21.58 -4.88 -0.78
C ASN A 603 -21.89 -6.36 -0.53
N ARG A 604 -21.78 -7.24 -1.55
CA ARG A 604 -22.00 -8.70 -1.38
C ARG A 604 -21.01 -9.34 -0.41
N LEU A 605 -19.84 -8.74 -0.23
CA LEU A 605 -18.83 -9.23 0.72
C LEU A 605 -19.17 -8.90 2.18
N ASN A 606 -20.11 -7.97 2.42
CA ASN A 606 -20.53 -7.51 3.76
C ASN A 606 -22.05 -7.65 3.92
N GLY A 607 -22.60 -8.84 3.65
CA GLY A 607 -24.02 -9.12 3.84
C GLY A 607 -24.99 -8.16 3.14
N GLY A 608 -24.56 -7.53 2.03
CA GLY A 608 -25.33 -6.54 1.29
C GLY A 608 -25.20 -5.10 1.80
N LYS A 609 -24.43 -4.86 2.88
CA LYS A 609 -24.24 -3.56 3.49
C LYS A 609 -23.10 -2.77 2.85
N CYS A 610 -23.22 -1.46 2.88
CA CYS A 610 -22.15 -0.52 2.50
C CYS A 610 -22.47 0.83 3.15
N ASP A 611 -21.64 1.30 4.07
CA ASP A 611 -21.85 2.54 4.85
C ASP A 611 -21.75 3.83 4.00
N ALA A 612 -21.48 3.68 2.70
CA ALA A 612 -21.61 4.79 1.76
C ALA A 612 -23.05 5.29 1.59
N ARG A 613 -24.04 4.51 1.98
CA ARG A 613 -25.44 4.93 1.97
C ARG A 613 -25.79 5.46 3.37
N SER A 614 -25.81 6.78 3.53
CA SER A 614 -26.59 7.35 4.63
C SER A 614 -28.02 6.81 4.50
N GLU A 615 -28.61 6.35 5.57
CA GLU A 615 -30.03 6.08 5.64
C GLU A 615 -30.75 7.38 5.22
N ALA A 616 -31.36 7.35 4.01
CA ALA A 616 -32.18 8.43 3.50
C ALA A 616 -33.58 8.33 4.12
#